data_aa68c6423a904ee2065858aa365a5e6a
#
_entry.id   aa68c6423a904ee2065858aa365a5e6a
#
_cell.length_a   1.000
_cell.length_b   1.000
_cell.length_c   1.000
_cell.angle_alpha   90.00
_cell.angle_beta   90.00
_cell.angle_gamma   90.00
#
_symmetry.space_group_name_H-M   'P 1'
#
loop_
_entity.id
_entity.type
_entity.pdbx_description
1 polymer ?
#
loop_
_entity_poly.entity_id
_entity_poly.type
_entity_poly.pdbx_seq_one_letter_code
_entity_poly.pdbx_strand_id
1 'polypeptide(L)'
;MARYPKSPNELTGGMRYFGRMLDKIRLHACGDLHEDYHKNLGTRRTADAACCNFLRVHYRDLCERVKQGGTDDEILEWCFEKGRRLNEGDLLVWNEFMRKFGWNDFASLTLEAQKQKLGLTDRQDIVTMGDLFDVEEGRRS
;
A
#
# COMPACT_ATOMS: atom_id res chain seq x y z
N MET A 1 19.96 -6.56 -7.27
CA MET A 1 19.61 -5.82 -6.04
C MET A 1 18.08 -5.78 -5.90
N ALA A 2 17.58 -6.14 -4.75
CA ALA A 2 16.15 -6.11 -4.52
C ALA A 2 15.64 -4.66 -4.52
N ARG A 3 14.53 -4.43 -5.22
CA ARG A 3 13.86 -3.12 -5.26
C ARG A 3 12.59 -3.21 -4.46
N TYR A 4 12.36 -2.22 -3.61
CA TYR A 4 11.18 -2.16 -2.78
C TYR A 4 10.26 -1.02 -3.22
N PRO A 5 8.93 -1.20 -3.10
CA PRO A 5 8.01 -0.07 -3.30
C PRO A 5 8.21 0.97 -2.20
N LYS A 6 7.71 2.17 -2.44
CA LYS A 6 7.73 3.24 -1.43
C LYS A 6 7.12 2.77 -0.12
N SER A 7 7.49 3.44 0.97
CA SER A 7 6.86 3.20 2.26
C SER A 7 5.34 3.48 2.18
N PRO A 8 4.52 2.68 2.89
CA PRO A 8 3.09 2.98 2.97
C PRO A 8 2.79 4.30 3.66
N ASN A 9 3.79 4.89 4.33
CA ASN A 9 3.64 6.17 5.02
C ASN A 9 3.91 7.38 4.14
N GLU A 10 4.48 7.20 2.94
CA GLU A 10 4.70 8.31 2.02
C GLU A 10 3.37 8.80 1.44
N LEU A 11 3.28 10.12 1.27
CA LEU A 11 2.06 10.77 0.81
C LEU A 11 2.12 11.10 -0.68
N THR A 12 1.01 10.85 -1.39
CA THR A 12 0.79 11.34 -2.75
C THR A 12 -0.51 12.14 -2.71
N GLY A 13 -0.44 13.43 -3.03
CA GLY A 13 -1.61 14.29 -2.93
C GLY A 13 -2.22 14.29 -1.52
N GLY A 14 -1.40 14.13 -0.49
CA GLY A 14 -1.84 14.03 0.89
C GLY A 14 -2.38 12.66 1.30
N MET A 15 -2.32 11.66 0.42
CA MET A 15 -2.87 10.32 0.66
C MET A 15 -1.76 9.31 0.92
N ARG A 16 -1.86 8.59 2.04
CA ARG A 16 -0.94 7.48 2.35
C ARG A 16 -1.18 6.28 1.46
N TYR A 17 -0.14 5.49 1.26
CA TYR A 17 -0.18 4.18 0.61
C TYR A 17 -0.29 4.20 -0.91
N PHE A 18 -0.93 5.19 -1.49
CA PHE A 18 -1.19 5.24 -2.93
C PHE A 18 0.09 5.06 -3.76
N GLY A 19 1.15 5.80 -3.41
CA GLY A 19 2.44 5.70 -4.10
C GLY A 19 3.05 4.31 -3.99
N ARG A 20 2.93 3.67 -2.83
CA ARG A 20 3.40 2.28 -2.65
C ARG A 20 2.64 1.33 -3.57
N MET A 21 1.32 1.48 -3.66
CA MET A 21 0.51 0.63 -4.53
C MET A 21 0.94 0.78 -6.00
N LEU A 22 1.17 2.00 -6.46
CA LEU A 22 1.63 2.24 -7.83
C LEU A 22 3.01 1.64 -8.06
N ASP A 23 3.92 1.77 -7.10
CA ASP A 23 5.26 1.16 -7.22
C ASP A 23 5.19 -0.34 -7.31
N LYS A 24 4.31 -0.99 -6.54
CA LYS A 24 4.11 -2.43 -6.63
C LYS A 24 3.66 -2.84 -8.02
N ILE A 25 2.73 -2.10 -8.60
CA ILE A 25 2.25 -2.35 -9.96
C ILE A 25 3.39 -2.20 -10.97
N ARG A 26 4.18 -1.13 -10.86
CA ARG A 26 5.31 -0.86 -11.76
C ARG A 26 6.40 -1.92 -11.65
N LEU A 27 6.76 -2.29 -10.43
CA LEU A 27 7.80 -3.30 -10.19
C LEU A 27 7.36 -4.67 -10.67
N HIS A 28 6.10 -5.02 -10.47
CA HIS A 28 5.55 -6.27 -10.98
C HIS A 28 5.60 -6.33 -12.51
N ALA A 29 5.21 -5.24 -13.16
CA ALA A 29 5.23 -5.14 -14.62
C ALA A 29 6.63 -5.29 -15.21
N CYS A 30 7.65 -4.84 -14.47
CA CYS A 30 9.06 -4.95 -14.88
C CYS A 30 9.72 -6.27 -14.48
N GLY A 31 9.02 -7.12 -13.74
CA GLY A 31 9.59 -8.36 -13.21
C GLY A 31 10.52 -8.17 -12.01
N ASP A 32 10.49 -7.00 -11.39
CA ASP A 32 11.39 -6.64 -10.27
C ASP A 32 10.74 -6.75 -8.89
N LEU A 33 9.45 -7.09 -8.83
CA LEU A 33 8.75 -7.23 -7.55
C LEU A 33 8.99 -8.63 -6.99
N HIS A 34 9.48 -8.72 -5.75
CA HIS A 34 9.71 -10.00 -5.10
C HIS A 34 8.40 -10.82 -5.06
N GLU A 35 8.52 -12.13 -5.29
CA GLU A 35 7.34 -13.00 -5.43
C GLU A 35 6.46 -13.03 -4.18
N ASP A 36 7.03 -12.77 -3.00
CA ASP A 36 6.26 -12.73 -1.74
C ASP A 36 5.18 -11.64 -1.75
N TYR A 37 5.32 -10.64 -2.60
CA TYR A 37 4.35 -9.56 -2.73
C TYR A 37 3.23 -9.87 -3.72
N HIS A 38 3.42 -10.88 -4.60
CA HIS A 38 2.48 -11.14 -5.70
C HIS A 38 1.08 -11.51 -5.22
N LYS A 39 0.98 -12.26 -4.14
CA LYS A 39 -0.32 -12.68 -3.58
C LYS A 39 -1.16 -11.52 -3.05
N ASN A 40 -0.55 -10.37 -2.81
CA ASN A 40 -1.21 -9.21 -2.24
C ASN A 40 -1.53 -8.12 -3.27
N LEU A 41 -1.34 -8.42 -4.57
CA LEU A 41 -1.59 -7.44 -5.63
C LEU A 41 -3.09 -7.31 -5.90
N GLY A 42 -3.72 -6.33 -5.28
CA GLY A 42 -5.13 -6.03 -5.49
C GLY A 42 -6.11 -7.07 -4.95
N THR A 43 -5.63 -8.07 -4.22
CA THR A 43 -6.48 -9.15 -3.73
C THR A 43 -7.33 -8.71 -2.55
N ARG A 44 -8.42 -9.45 -2.31
CA ARG A 44 -9.38 -9.15 -1.25
C ARG A 44 -8.69 -9.03 0.12
N ARG A 45 -9.13 -8.07 0.91
CA ARG A 45 -8.63 -7.80 2.28
C ARG A 45 -7.19 -7.34 2.35
N THR A 46 -6.69 -6.77 1.27
CA THR A 46 -5.38 -6.14 1.26
C THR A 46 -5.52 -4.63 1.29
N ALA A 47 -4.43 -3.95 1.58
CA ALA A 47 -4.40 -2.49 1.51
C ALA A 47 -4.65 -1.99 0.09
N ASP A 48 -4.17 -2.72 -0.93
CA ASP A 48 -4.46 -2.40 -2.33
C ASP A 48 -5.97 -2.36 -2.59
N ALA A 49 -6.67 -3.41 -2.16
CA ALA A 49 -8.12 -3.50 -2.35
C ALA A 49 -8.84 -2.39 -1.59
N ALA A 50 -8.42 -2.11 -0.36
CA ALA A 50 -9.01 -1.04 0.44
C ALA A 50 -8.81 0.33 -0.23
N CYS A 51 -7.61 0.57 -0.76
CA CYS A 51 -7.28 1.82 -1.44
C CYS A 51 -8.13 2.03 -2.69
N CYS A 52 -8.21 1.01 -3.53
CA CYS A 52 -9.03 1.06 -4.74
C CYS A 52 -10.51 1.25 -4.41
N ASN A 53 -11.01 0.55 -3.40
CA ASN A 53 -12.39 0.71 -2.97
C ASN A 53 -12.66 2.12 -2.43
N PHE A 54 -11.71 2.67 -1.67
CA PHE A 54 -11.87 4.02 -1.13
C PHE A 54 -11.94 5.06 -2.24
N LEU A 55 -11.15 4.88 -3.29
CA LEU A 55 -11.13 5.75 -4.48
C LEU A 55 -12.26 5.43 -5.48
N ARG A 56 -12.96 4.31 -5.31
CA ARG A 56 -14.01 3.83 -6.24
C ARG A 56 -13.49 3.54 -7.63
N VAL A 57 -12.30 2.92 -7.71
CA VAL A 57 -11.73 2.45 -8.97
C VAL A 57 -11.48 0.94 -8.89
N HIS A 58 -11.48 0.28 -10.03
CA HIS A 58 -11.12 -1.13 -10.09
C HIS A 58 -9.61 -1.27 -10.21
N TYR A 59 -9.04 -2.22 -9.47
CA TYR A 59 -7.61 -2.45 -9.49
C TYR A 59 -7.08 -2.74 -10.90
N ARG A 60 -7.82 -3.54 -11.68
CA ARG A 60 -7.43 -3.84 -13.07
C ARG A 60 -7.32 -2.57 -13.91
N ASP A 61 -8.29 -1.68 -13.78
CA ASP A 61 -8.28 -0.41 -14.54
C ASP A 61 -7.11 0.47 -14.12
N LEU A 62 -6.80 0.46 -12.82
CA LEU A 62 -5.64 1.19 -12.31
C LEU A 62 -4.35 0.64 -12.90
N CYS A 63 -4.20 -0.70 -12.97
CA CYS A 63 -3.02 -1.31 -13.58
C CYS A 63 -2.87 -0.88 -15.04
N GLU A 64 -3.97 -0.86 -15.81
CA GLU A 64 -3.94 -0.39 -17.19
C GLU A 64 -3.55 1.07 -17.30
N ARG A 65 -4.05 1.91 -16.39
CA ARG A 65 -3.67 3.32 -16.35
C ARG A 65 -2.19 3.51 -16.04
N VAL A 66 -1.66 2.74 -15.10
CA VAL A 66 -0.24 2.81 -14.70
C VAL A 66 0.67 2.45 -15.89
N LYS A 67 0.25 1.50 -16.71
CA LYS A 67 1.02 1.11 -17.92
C LYS A 67 1.16 2.27 -18.92
N GLN A 68 0.24 3.22 -18.91
CA GLN A 68 0.30 4.37 -19.80
C GLN A 68 1.34 5.39 -19.35
N GLY A 69 1.91 5.23 -18.17
CA GLY A 69 2.92 6.12 -17.63
C GLY A 69 2.34 7.32 -16.92
N GLY A 70 3.21 8.24 -16.55
CA GLY A 70 2.85 9.44 -15.82
C GLY A 70 3.31 9.41 -14.38
N THR A 71 3.17 10.55 -13.70
CA THR A 71 3.55 10.69 -12.30
C THR A 71 2.46 10.13 -11.39
N ASP A 72 2.83 9.90 -10.13
CA ASP A 72 1.87 9.46 -9.12
C ASP A 72 0.72 10.45 -8.98
N ASP A 73 1.01 11.75 -9.00
CA ASP A 73 -0.02 12.79 -8.91
C ASP A 73 -0.98 12.76 -10.09
N GLU A 74 -0.47 12.55 -11.30
CA GLU A 74 -1.31 12.45 -12.51
C GLU A 74 -2.22 11.22 -12.42
N ILE A 75 -1.71 10.10 -11.94
CA ILE A 75 -2.49 8.87 -11.80
C ILE A 75 -3.55 9.03 -10.70
N LEU A 76 -3.21 9.70 -9.60
CA LEU A 76 -4.18 9.99 -8.55
C LEU A 76 -5.32 10.85 -9.08
N GLU A 77 -5.02 11.88 -9.87
CA GLU A 77 -6.04 12.71 -10.48
C GLU A 77 -6.95 11.89 -11.41
N TRP A 78 -6.37 10.96 -12.17
CA TRP A 78 -7.14 10.02 -12.98
C TRP A 78 -8.11 9.21 -12.10
N CYS A 79 -7.64 8.73 -10.94
CA CYS A 79 -8.49 7.99 -9.99
C CYS A 79 -9.65 8.86 -9.49
N PHE A 80 -9.39 10.13 -9.21
CA PHE A 80 -10.42 11.05 -8.76
C PHE A 80 -11.50 11.26 -9.82
N GLU A 81 -11.10 11.34 -11.09
CA GLU A 81 -12.04 11.52 -12.20
C GLU A 81 -12.83 10.25 -12.50
N LYS A 82 -12.19 9.10 -12.44
CA LYS A 82 -12.85 7.81 -12.72
C LYS A 82 -13.71 7.32 -11.58
N GLY A 83 -13.23 7.51 -10.36
CA GLY A 83 -13.92 7.04 -9.17
C GLY A 83 -14.59 8.17 -8.41
N ARG A 84 -13.89 8.68 -7.41
CA ARG A 84 -14.37 9.85 -6.67
C ARG A 84 -13.20 10.70 -6.20
N ARG A 85 -13.42 12.00 -6.16
CA ARG A 85 -12.43 12.93 -5.63
C ARG A 85 -12.51 12.93 -4.10
N LEU A 86 -11.36 12.79 -3.45
CA LEU A 86 -11.27 12.82 -2.01
C LEU A 86 -11.14 14.27 -1.53
N ASN A 87 -11.93 14.62 -0.52
CA ASN A 87 -11.79 15.90 0.15
C ASN A 87 -10.90 15.75 1.39
N GLU A 88 -10.70 16.84 2.12
CA GLU A 88 -9.84 16.86 3.31
C GLU A 88 -10.31 15.85 4.37
N GLY A 89 -11.62 15.77 4.60
CA GLY A 89 -12.19 14.81 5.55
C GLY A 89 -11.97 13.37 5.15
N ASP A 90 -12.09 13.07 3.85
CA ASP A 90 -11.83 11.73 3.33
C ASP A 90 -10.37 11.34 3.57
N LEU A 91 -9.44 12.26 3.29
CA LEU A 91 -8.02 12.03 3.50
C LEU A 91 -7.69 11.79 4.97
N LEU A 92 -8.33 12.54 5.86
CA LEU A 92 -8.17 12.34 7.29
C LEU A 92 -8.56 10.92 7.70
N VAL A 93 -9.72 10.46 7.26
CA VAL A 93 -10.21 9.11 7.58
C VAL A 93 -9.29 8.05 6.99
N TRP A 94 -8.93 8.18 5.73
CA TRP A 94 -8.04 7.22 5.07
C TRP A 94 -6.68 7.15 5.75
N ASN A 95 -6.08 8.30 6.02
CA ASN A 95 -4.74 8.35 6.60
C ASN A 95 -4.71 7.80 8.03
N GLU A 96 -5.78 8.02 8.81
CA GLU A 96 -5.88 7.43 10.15
C GLU A 96 -6.06 5.93 10.09
N PHE A 97 -6.85 5.42 9.13
CA PHE A 97 -6.98 3.99 8.90
C PHE A 97 -5.63 3.37 8.53
N MET A 98 -4.92 3.95 7.58
CA MET A 98 -3.65 3.41 7.11
C MET A 98 -2.55 3.50 8.16
N ARG A 99 -2.53 4.56 8.94
CA ARG A 99 -1.52 4.74 10.00
C ARG A 99 -1.57 3.61 11.03
N LYS A 100 -2.75 3.03 11.24
CA LYS A 100 -3.00 1.99 12.24
C LYS A 100 -3.21 0.61 11.65
N PHE A 101 -3.13 0.48 10.33
CA PHE A 101 -3.41 -0.78 9.63
C PHE A 101 -2.55 -1.92 10.19
N GLY A 102 -3.21 -2.98 10.65
CA GLY A 102 -2.58 -4.11 11.32
C GLY A 102 -2.67 -4.06 12.84
N TRP A 103 -3.00 -2.89 13.41
CA TRP A 103 -3.18 -2.76 14.84
C TRP A 103 -4.64 -2.97 15.20
N ASN A 104 -4.91 -4.05 15.90
CA ASN A 104 -6.24 -4.36 16.46
C ASN A 104 -7.36 -4.27 15.41
N ASP A 105 -7.13 -4.83 14.22
CA ASP A 105 -8.08 -4.84 13.10
C ASP A 105 -8.01 -6.17 12.34
N PHE A 106 -8.67 -6.23 11.19
CA PHE A 106 -8.72 -7.47 10.40
C PHE A 106 -7.35 -7.91 9.86
N ALA A 107 -6.35 -7.04 9.85
CA ALA A 107 -5.00 -7.36 9.39
C ALA A 107 -4.06 -7.77 10.53
N SER A 108 -4.53 -7.76 11.78
CA SER A 108 -3.68 -8.05 12.95
C SER A 108 -3.10 -9.46 12.92
N LEU A 109 -3.89 -10.44 12.50
CA LEU A 109 -3.40 -11.83 12.39
C LEU A 109 -2.35 -11.96 11.29
N THR A 110 -2.50 -11.23 10.19
CA THR A 110 -1.52 -11.20 9.12
C THR A 110 -0.21 -10.59 9.62
N LEU A 111 -0.29 -9.50 10.38
CA LEU A 111 0.89 -8.86 10.96
C LEU A 111 1.66 -9.85 11.86
N GLU A 112 0.95 -10.56 12.74
CA GLU A 112 1.58 -11.53 13.62
C GLU A 112 2.23 -12.68 12.85
N ALA A 113 1.55 -13.20 11.84
CA ALA A 113 2.08 -14.27 10.99
C ALA A 113 3.35 -13.82 10.25
N GLN A 114 3.36 -12.62 9.72
CA GLN A 114 4.52 -12.07 9.03
C GLN A 114 5.68 -11.82 9.98
N LYS A 115 5.42 -11.33 11.18
CA LYS A 115 6.46 -11.14 12.20
C LYS A 115 7.10 -12.48 12.56
N GLN A 116 6.31 -13.54 12.71
CA GLN A 116 6.84 -14.88 12.97
C GLN A 116 7.72 -15.37 11.84
N LYS A 117 7.27 -15.20 10.61
CA LYS A 117 8.03 -15.61 9.42
C LYS A 117 9.39 -14.92 9.33
N LEU A 118 9.45 -13.66 9.75
CA LEU A 118 10.67 -12.84 9.68
C LEU A 118 11.51 -12.89 10.95
N GLY A 119 11.10 -13.64 11.97
CA GLY A 119 11.83 -13.72 13.24
C GLY A 119 11.76 -12.45 14.07
N LEU A 120 10.67 -11.71 13.96
CA LEU A 120 10.48 -10.41 14.61
C LEU A 120 9.44 -10.42 15.73
N THR A 121 9.08 -11.61 16.24
CA THR A 121 8.04 -11.75 17.26
C THR A 121 8.36 -10.99 18.55
N ASP A 122 9.63 -10.80 18.88
CA ASP A 122 10.05 -10.09 20.09
C ASP A 122 10.03 -8.56 19.91
N ARG A 123 9.79 -8.08 18.70
CA ARG A 123 9.77 -6.65 18.40
C ARG A 123 8.40 -6.07 18.74
N GLN A 124 8.28 -5.57 19.97
CA GLN A 124 7.03 -4.95 20.44
C GLN A 124 6.79 -3.55 19.83
N ASP A 125 7.81 -2.97 19.21
CA ASP A 125 7.74 -1.68 18.54
C ASP A 125 7.18 -1.79 17.12
N ILE A 126 7.00 -3.01 16.59
CA ILE A 126 6.34 -3.25 15.31
C ILE A 126 4.85 -3.50 15.61
N VAL A 127 4.06 -2.45 15.51
CA VAL A 127 2.65 -2.44 15.92
C VAL A 127 1.69 -2.46 14.73
N THR A 128 2.17 -2.01 13.56
CA THR A 128 1.34 -1.90 12.35
C THR A 128 2.04 -2.57 11.17
N MET A 129 1.27 -2.78 10.09
CA MET A 129 1.86 -3.29 8.83
C MET A 129 2.88 -2.30 8.28
N GLY A 130 2.63 -0.99 8.44
CA GLY A 130 3.59 0.04 8.01
C GLY A 130 4.92 -0.08 8.76
N ASP A 131 4.89 -0.32 10.07
CA ASP A 131 6.10 -0.55 10.84
C ASP A 131 6.86 -1.76 10.31
N LEU A 132 6.13 -2.85 10.05
CA LEU A 132 6.73 -4.08 9.55
C LEU A 132 7.42 -3.86 8.20
N PHE A 133 6.74 -3.22 7.26
CA PHE A 133 7.32 -2.96 5.93
C PHE A 133 8.56 -2.09 6.04
N ASP A 134 8.54 -1.07 6.88
CA ASP A 134 9.68 -0.18 7.00
C ASP A 134 10.91 -0.88 7.62
N VAL A 135 10.69 -1.82 8.56
CA VAL A 135 11.77 -2.65 9.11
C VAL A 135 12.26 -3.66 8.07
N GLU A 136 11.34 -4.41 7.45
CA GLU A 136 11.68 -5.46 6.48
C GLU A 136 12.43 -4.90 5.28
N GLU A 137 12.03 -3.71 4.83
CA GLU A 137 12.60 -3.08 3.63
C GLU A 137 13.76 -2.14 3.95
N GLY A 138 14.21 -2.11 5.20
CA GLY A 138 15.45 -1.42 5.57
C GLY A 138 15.37 0.07 5.82
N ARG A 139 14.16 0.64 5.91
CA ARG A 139 13.97 2.07 6.21
C ARG A 139 14.08 2.37 7.69
N ARG A 140 13.91 1.34 8.51
CA ARG A 140 13.89 1.41 9.96
C ARG A 140 14.63 0.20 10.51
N SER A 141 15.42 0.39 11.56
CA SER A 141 16.20 -0.68 12.20
C SER A 141 15.35 -1.68 12.97
#